data_13614e3bada353c6ff624a291d8e8be4
#
_entry.id   13614e3bada353c6ff624a291d8e8be4
#
_cell.length_a   1.000
_cell.length_b   1.000
_cell.length_c   1.000
_cell.angle_alpha   90.00
_cell.angle_beta   90.00
_cell.angle_gamma   90.00
#
_symmetry.space_group_name_H-M   'P 1'
#
loop_
_entity.id
_entity.type
_entity.pdbx_description
1 polymer ?
#
loop_
_entity_poly.entity_id
_entity_poly.type
_entity_poly.pdbx_seq_one_letter_code
_entity_poly.pdbx_strand_id
1 'polypeptide(L)'
;MKKIIAIILTAILTLSLFSCAEREEKGENIEISYNDGKYSGFSDIPENYTVDNAIDDGCLVIETLDDGTNVHGVEMRKTGRTEGYEQWVSFLEKSQNGEDAFLRVAHFIRGTGYYHDLYYADGKYTIFDFNEYGISEGESYSLLRRLDGMAGTGEFQREDHFYVLTDSTEITYSDITHRLFSSTFSPNETVPYEWLSFMIYFEKES
;
A
#
# COMPACT_ATOMS: atom_id res chain seq x y z
N MET A 1 41.55 -47.97 -7.80
CA MET A 1 41.15 -46.67 -8.36
C MET A 1 39.70 -46.63 -8.89
N LYS A 2 39.22 -47.60 -9.69
CA LYS A 2 37.80 -47.56 -10.23
C LYS A 2 36.69 -47.58 -9.17
N LYS A 3 36.90 -48.25 -8.02
CA LYS A 3 35.89 -48.29 -6.93
C LYS A 3 35.75 -47.00 -6.12
N ILE A 4 36.83 -46.23 -6.01
CA ILE A 4 36.82 -44.94 -5.30
C ILE A 4 36.07 -43.85 -6.12
N ILE A 5 36.27 -43.88 -7.46
CA ILE A 5 35.57 -42.94 -8.36
C ILE A 5 34.07 -43.16 -8.36
N ALA A 6 33.61 -44.43 -8.27
CA ALA A 6 32.17 -44.72 -8.21
C ALA A 6 31.53 -44.23 -6.92
N ILE A 7 32.22 -44.27 -5.78
CA ILE A 7 31.70 -43.79 -4.49
C ILE A 7 31.59 -42.27 -4.49
N ILE A 8 32.58 -41.57 -5.07
CA ILE A 8 32.55 -40.09 -5.16
C ILE A 8 31.45 -39.62 -6.12
N LEU A 9 31.18 -40.31 -7.23
CA LEU A 9 30.11 -39.97 -8.16
C LEU A 9 28.74 -40.17 -7.54
N THR A 10 28.54 -41.22 -6.73
CA THR A 10 27.28 -41.49 -6.05
C THR A 10 27.02 -40.46 -4.95
N ALA A 11 28.04 -39.99 -4.23
CA ALA A 11 27.93 -38.95 -3.22
C ALA A 11 27.57 -37.58 -3.81
N ILE A 12 28.08 -37.25 -4.99
CA ILE A 12 27.75 -36.00 -5.69
C ILE A 12 26.31 -36.04 -6.23
N LEU A 13 25.85 -37.20 -6.71
CA LEU A 13 24.45 -37.34 -7.21
C LEU A 13 23.43 -37.28 -6.08
N THR A 14 23.75 -37.75 -4.90
CA THR A 14 22.84 -37.67 -3.74
C THR A 14 22.78 -36.26 -3.14
N LEU A 15 23.85 -35.49 -3.22
CA LEU A 15 23.82 -34.06 -2.78
C LEU A 15 23.04 -33.16 -3.73
N SER A 16 22.94 -33.49 -5.02
CA SER A 16 22.17 -32.70 -5.98
C SER A 16 20.64 -32.96 -5.91
N LEU A 17 20.21 -34.04 -5.28
CA LEU A 17 18.78 -34.37 -5.09
C LEU A 17 18.18 -33.74 -3.82
N PHE A 18 18.99 -33.21 -2.90
CA PHE A 18 18.52 -32.51 -1.71
C PHE A 18 18.39 -30.98 -1.91
N SER A 19 18.65 -30.46 -3.10
CA SER A 19 18.53 -29.04 -3.39
C SER A 19 17.18 -28.60 -3.95
N CYS A 20 16.23 -29.53 -4.08
CA CYS A 20 14.80 -29.21 -4.31
C CYS A 20 13.97 -29.63 -3.09
N ALA A 21 14.38 -29.22 -1.89
CA ALA A 21 13.44 -29.06 -0.81
C ALA A 21 12.59 -27.84 -1.20
N GLU A 22 11.32 -28.10 -1.49
CA GLU A 22 10.28 -27.10 -1.51
C GLU A 22 10.52 -26.18 -0.31
N ARG A 23 10.93 -24.96 -0.58
CA ARG A 23 10.84 -23.90 0.37
C ARG A 23 9.34 -23.66 0.48
N GLU A 24 8.67 -24.39 1.36
CA GLU A 24 7.43 -23.88 1.95
C GLU A 24 7.83 -22.54 2.54
N GLU A 25 7.56 -21.48 1.82
CA GLU A 25 7.39 -20.17 2.43
C GLU A 25 6.17 -20.32 3.35
N LYS A 26 6.41 -20.84 4.55
CA LYS A 26 5.61 -20.45 5.68
C LYS A 26 5.77 -18.95 5.73
N GLY A 27 4.74 -18.24 5.27
CA GLY A 27 4.57 -16.86 5.62
C GLY A 27 4.78 -16.79 7.13
N GLU A 28 5.94 -16.36 7.57
CA GLU A 28 6.11 -15.99 8.95
C GLU A 28 5.03 -14.95 9.17
N ASN A 29 4.04 -15.30 10.01
CA ASN A 29 3.19 -14.30 10.60
C ASN A 29 4.14 -13.37 11.34
N ILE A 30 4.51 -12.28 10.69
CA ILE A 30 5.23 -11.20 11.33
C ILE A 30 4.19 -10.65 12.31
N GLU A 31 4.29 -11.05 13.58
CA GLU A 31 3.60 -10.34 14.65
C GLU A 31 4.21 -8.94 14.70
N ILE A 32 3.61 -8.03 13.94
CA ILE A 32 3.94 -6.62 14.00
C ILE A 32 3.30 -6.10 15.28
N SER A 33 4.06 -6.17 16.37
CA SER A 33 3.68 -5.56 17.64
C SER A 33 3.94 -4.07 17.54
N TYR A 34 2.94 -3.31 17.11
CA TYR A 34 2.96 -1.86 17.15
C TYR A 34 2.28 -1.39 18.43
N ASN A 35 2.86 -0.40 19.11
CA ASN A 35 2.28 0.30 20.26
C ASN A 35 1.78 -0.63 21.35
N ASP A 36 2.68 -1.39 22.01
CA ASP A 36 2.42 -2.27 23.16
C ASP A 36 1.31 -3.32 22.93
N GLY A 37 1.18 -3.83 21.70
CA GLY A 37 0.26 -4.90 21.34
C GLY A 37 -1.15 -4.46 20.97
N LYS A 38 -1.37 -3.17 20.70
CA LYS A 38 -2.67 -2.67 20.23
C LYS A 38 -2.92 -2.87 18.73
N TYR A 39 -1.88 -3.08 17.93
CA TYR A 39 -2.01 -3.35 16.50
C TYR A 39 -1.95 -4.85 16.24
N SER A 40 -3.06 -5.42 15.74
CA SER A 40 -3.18 -6.85 15.46
C SER A 40 -2.76 -7.23 14.03
N GLY A 41 -2.31 -6.27 13.23
CA GLY A 41 -2.09 -6.46 11.81
C GLY A 41 -3.41 -6.73 11.08
N PHE A 42 -3.33 -7.51 10.00
CA PHE A 42 -4.49 -7.86 9.18
C PHE A 42 -5.12 -9.22 9.55
N SER A 43 -4.74 -9.81 10.69
CA SER A 43 -5.21 -11.11 11.14
C SER A 43 -6.71 -11.13 11.52
N ASP A 44 -7.29 -9.97 11.70
CA ASP A 44 -8.71 -9.75 11.99
C ASP A 44 -9.58 -9.69 10.71
N ILE A 45 -8.99 -9.71 9.52
CA ILE A 45 -9.71 -9.70 8.25
C ILE A 45 -10.07 -11.15 7.86
N PRO A 46 -11.38 -11.52 7.83
CA PRO A 46 -11.80 -12.86 7.43
C PRO A 46 -11.56 -13.13 5.93
N GLU A 47 -11.39 -14.40 5.54
CA GLU A 47 -11.28 -14.80 4.11
C GLU A 47 -12.41 -14.28 3.21
N ASN A 48 -13.63 -14.13 3.75
CA ASN A 48 -14.82 -13.68 3.01
C ASN A 48 -15.18 -12.23 3.36
N TYR A 49 -14.20 -11.40 3.63
CA TYR A 49 -14.43 -10.00 3.97
C TYR A 49 -14.98 -9.24 2.76
N THR A 50 -16.11 -8.59 2.94
CA THR A 50 -16.85 -7.89 1.88
C THR A 50 -16.77 -6.38 2.04
N VAL A 51 -17.19 -5.67 0.98
CA VAL A 51 -17.34 -4.20 1.01
C VAL A 51 -18.23 -3.77 2.18
N ASP A 52 -19.37 -4.46 2.40
CA ASP A 52 -20.31 -4.13 3.48
C ASP A 52 -19.69 -4.38 4.86
N ASN A 53 -18.92 -5.46 5.03
CA ASN A 53 -18.19 -5.69 6.28
C ASN A 53 -17.19 -4.56 6.56
N ALA A 54 -16.45 -4.12 5.55
CA ALA A 54 -15.48 -3.04 5.71
C ALA A 54 -16.14 -1.70 6.09
N ILE A 55 -17.33 -1.43 5.54
CA ILE A 55 -18.14 -0.25 5.94
C ILE A 55 -18.58 -0.38 7.40
N ASP A 56 -19.13 -1.52 7.79
CA ASP A 56 -19.61 -1.77 9.16
C ASP A 56 -18.48 -1.69 10.19
N ASP A 57 -17.26 -2.11 9.81
CA ASP A 57 -16.05 -2.03 10.65
C ASP A 57 -15.41 -0.61 10.66
N GLY A 58 -15.99 0.35 9.94
CA GLY A 58 -15.53 1.74 9.93
C GLY A 58 -14.24 1.95 9.13
N CYS A 59 -14.01 1.17 8.09
CA CYS A 59 -12.90 1.41 7.16
C CYS A 59 -13.17 2.60 6.23
N LEU A 60 -12.11 3.18 5.69
CA LEU A 60 -12.18 3.99 4.48
C LEU A 60 -12.28 3.02 3.29
N VAL A 61 -13.43 3.00 2.62
CA VAL A 61 -13.74 1.97 1.63
C VAL A 61 -13.71 2.52 0.21
N ILE A 62 -13.06 1.78 -0.69
CA ILE A 62 -13.02 2.04 -2.11
C ILE A 62 -13.42 0.76 -2.85
N GLU A 63 -14.41 0.86 -3.72
CA GLU A 63 -14.78 -0.23 -4.62
C GLU A 63 -14.50 0.17 -6.06
N THR A 64 -13.70 -0.63 -6.77
CA THR A 64 -13.39 -0.44 -8.19
C THR A 64 -14.01 -1.58 -8.99
N LEU A 65 -14.87 -1.20 -9.92
CA LEU A 65 -15.61 -2.11 -10.78
C LEU A 65 -15.10 -2.03 -12.23
N ASP A 66 -15.35 -3.06 -13.02
CA ASP A 66 -15.20 -2.96 -14.46
C ASP A 66 -16.32 -2.07 -15.03
N ASP A 67 -15.97 -1.17 -15.96
CA ASP A 67 -16.97 -0.29 -16.58
C ASP A 67 -17.70 -0.97 -17.75
N GLY A 68 -17.32 -2.20 -18.09
CA GLY A 68 -17.86 -3.00 -19.18
C GLY A 68 -17.27 -2.65 -20.55
N THR A 69 -16.30 -1.74 -20.61
CA THR A 69 -15.59 -1.38 -21.85
C THR A 69 -14.24 -2.07 -21.95
N ASN A 70 -13.81 -2.37 -23.18
CA ASN A 70 -12.48 -2.90 -23.45
C ASN A 70 -11.83 -2.05 -24.53
N VAL A 71 -10.71 -1.44 -24.18
CA VAL A 71 -9.93 -0.61 -25.09
C VAL A 71 -8.59 -1.29 -25.35
N HIS A 72 -8.39 -1.74 -26.58
CA HIS A 72 -7.16 -2.45 -27.02
C HIS A 72 -6.78 -3.66 -26.15
N GLY A 73 -7.78 -4.43 -25.66
CA GLY A 73 -7.53 -5.57 -24.78
C GLY A 73 -7.40 -5.24 -23.30
N VAL A 74 -7.52 -3.97 -22.94
CA VAL A 74 -7.49 -3.51 -21.54
C VAL A 74 -8.93 -3.24 -21.08
N GLU A 75 -9.36 -3.94 -20.04
CA GLU A 75 -10.64 -3.67 -19.38
C GLU A 75 -10.54 -2.37 -18.58
N MET A 76 -11.45 -1.44 -18.90
CA MET A 76 -11.51 -0.16 -18.22
C MET A 76 -12.20 -0.32 -16.86
N ARG A 77 -11.81 0.52 -15.93
CA ARG A 77 -12.33 0.49 -14.55
C ARG A 77 -13.04 1.80 -14.23
N LYS A 78 -14.01 1.70 -13.36
CA LYS A 78 -14.70 2.86 -12.75
C LYS A 78 -14.74 2.71 -11.25
N THR A 79 -14.79 3.82 -10.56
CA THR A 79 -15.09 3.85 -9.13
C THR A 79 -16.55 3.41 -8.94
N GLY A 80 -16.77 2.41 -8.10
CA GLY A 80 -18.08 1.96 -7.66
C GLY A 80 -18.53 2.78 -6.45
N ARG A 81 -18.28 2.30 -5.25
CA ARG A 81 -18.56 3.01 -3.98
C ARG A 81 -17.29 3.59 -3.39
N THR A 82 -17.44 4.72 -2.72
CA THR A 82 -16.47 5.29 -1.77
C THR A 82 -17.23 5.67 -0.50
N GLU A 83 -16.78 5.16 0.66
CA GLU A 83 -17.43 5.36 1.95
C GLU A 83 -16.39 5.61 3.04
N GLY A 84 -16.80 6.19 4.16
CA GLY A 84 -15.95 6.34 5.34
C GLY A 84 -14.99 7.53 5.27
N TYR A 85 -15.25 8.56 4.46
CA TYR A 85 -14.38 9.74 4.39
C TYR A 85 -14.21 10.45 5.75
N GLU A 86 -15.23 10.38 6.60
CA GLU A 86 -15.18 10.89 7.98
C GLU A 86 -14.13 10.19 8.84
N GLN A 87 -13.76 8.95 8.52
CA GLN A 87 -12.67 8.22 9.20
C GLN A 87 -11.31 8.84 8.85
N TRP A 88 -11.13 9.25 7.59
CA TRP A 88 -9.96 10.00 7.16
C TRP A 88 -9.87 11.35 7.88
N VAL A 89 -10.96 12.10 7.96
CA VAL A 89 -11.02 13.38 8.67
C VAL A 89 -10.66 13.19 10.14
N SER A 90 -11.25 12.19 10.80
CA SER A 90 -10.95 11.85 12.20
C SER A 90 -9.48 11.46 12.42
N PHE A 91 -8.91 10.68 11.50
CA PHE A 91 -7.49 10.32 11.52
C PHE A 91 -6.60 11.56 11.44
N LEU A 92 -6.89 12.48 10.50
CA LEU A 92 -6.15 13.73 10.35
C LEU A 92 -6.22 14.59 11.63
N GLU A 93 -7.42 14.77 12.18
CA GLU A 93 -7.61 15.58 13.39
C GLU A 93 -6.81 15.03 14.57
N LYS A 94 -6.88 13.73 14.82
CA LYS A 94 -6.14 13.08 15.91
C LYS A 94 -4.64 13.21 15.72
N SER A 95 -4.13 12.82 14.55
CA SER A 95 -2.70 12.83 14.29
C SER A 95 -2.10 14.24 14.32
N GLN A 96 -2.82 15.26 13.84
CA GLN A 96 -2.41 16.67 13.94
C GLN A 96 -2.38 17.19 15.38
N ASN A 97 -3.21 16.64 16.26
CA ASN A 97 -3.19 16.93 17.68
C ASN A 97 -2.12 16.13 18.45
N GLY A 98 -1.37 15.27 17.78
CA GLY A 98 -0.36 14.40 18.39
C GLY A 98 -0.96 13.21 19.14
N GLU A 99 -2.22 12.87 18.89
CA GLU A 99 -2.90 11.73 19.47
C GLU A 99 -2.70 10.49 18.57
N ASP A 100 -2.55 9.32 19.20
CA ASP A 100 -2.50 8.05 18.46
C ASP A 100 -3.73 7.91 17.55
N ALA A 101 -3.50 7.57 16.29
CA ALA A 101 -4.55 7.42 15.30
C ALA A 101 -4.33 6.21 14.41
N PHE A 102 -5.43 5.60 14.00
CA PHE A 102 -5.44 4.44 13.11
C PHE A 102 -6.53 4.62 12.05
N LEU A 103 -6.20 4.25 10.81
CA LEU A 103 -7.12 4.22 9.69
C LEU A 103 -6.85 2.98 8.85
N ARG A 104 -7.85 2.11 8.71
CA ARG A 104 -7.82 1.03 7.71
C ARG A 104 -8.49 1.50 6.42
N VAL A 105 -7.80 1.31 5.31
CA VAL A 105 -8.33 1.50 3.96
C VAL A 105 -8.58 0.12 3.36
N ALA A 106 -9.80 -0.13 2.92
CA ALA A 106 -10.20 -1.36 2.25
C ALA A 106 -10.52 -1.05 0.77
N HIS A 107 -9.62 -1.42 -0.13
CA HIS A 107 -9.79 -1.21 -1.56
C HIS A 107 -10.16 -2.53 -2.25
N PHE A 108 -11.41 -2.66 -2.68
CA PHE A 108 -11.91 -3.82 -3.39
C PHE A 108 -11.79 -3.60 -4.90
N ILE A 109 -11.02 -4.44 -5.58
CA ILE A 109 -10.87 -4.43 -7.03
C ILE A 109 -11.48 -5.73 -7.56
N ARG A 110 -12.59 -5.64 -8.28
CA ARG A 110 -13.33 -6.83 -8.80
C ARG A 110 -13.64 -7.85 -7.68
N GLY A 111 -13.98 -7.36 -6.50
CA GLY A 111 -14.28 -8.19 -5.33
C GLY A 111 -13.07 -8.73 -4.57
N THR A 112 -11.84 -8.50 -5.05
CA THR A 112 -10.61 -8.82 -4.30
C THR A 112 -10.25 -7.65 -3.41
N GLY A 113 -10.08 -7.89 -2.12
CA GLY A 113 -9.69 -6.87 -1.14
C GLY A 113 -8.16 -6.65 -1.10
N TYR A 114 -7.77 -5.39 -1.12
CA TYR A 114 -6.43 -4.89 -0.85
C TYR A 114 -6.54 -3.92 0.31
N TYR A 115 -5.66 -4.05 1.31
CA TYR A 115 -5.82 -3.31 2.54
C TYR A 115 -4.56 -2.50 2.84
N HIS A 116 -4.77 -1.28 3.35
CA HIS A 116 -3.71 -0.43 3.85
C HIS A 116 -4.09 0.01 5.26
N ASP A 117 -3.20 -0.17 6.22
CA ASP A 117 -3.36 0.32 7.56
C ASP A 117 -2.41 1.50 7.78
N LEU A 118 -2.97 2.69 7.91
CA LEU A 118 -2.24 3.91 8.21
C LEU A 118 -2.28 4.16 9.71
N TYR A 119 -1.10 4.28 10.31
CA TYR A 119 -0.94 4.39 11.74
C TYR A 119 -0.15 5.66 12.10
N TYR A 120 -0.58 6.35 13.13
CA TYR A 120 0.15 7.45 13.74
C TYR A 120 0.36 7.17 15.21
N ALA A 121 1.62 7.06 15.64
CA ALA A 121 2.01 6.90 17.04
C ALA A 121 3.42 7.46 17.25
N ASP A 122 3.70 7.92 18.46
CA ASP A 122 5.01 8.46 18.85
C ASP A 122 5.53 9.56 17.89
N GLY A 123 4.61 10.35 17.32
CA GLY A 123 4.94 11.43 16.38
C GLY A 123 5.33 10.96 14.99
N LYS A 124 5.01 9.72 14.60
CA LYS A 124 5.34 9.15 13.29
C LYS A 124 4.13 8.50 12.63
N TYR A 125 4.07 8.63 11.31
CA TYR A 125 3.15 7.93 10.42
C TYR A 125 3.84 6.71 9.84
N THR A 126 3.16 5.57 9.85
CA THR A 126 3.62 4.33 9.20
C THR A 126 2.46 3.73 8.42
N ILE A 127 2.71 3.21 7.23
CA ILE A 127 1.73 2.50 6.43
C ILE A 127 2.11 1.03 6.35
N PHE A 128 1.12 0.16 6.46
CA PHE A 128 1.24 -1.28 6.25
C PHE A 128 0.32 -1.67 5.11
N ASP A 129 0.83 -2.48 4.18
CA ASP A 129 0.07 -2.98 3.04
C ASP A 129 -0.18 -4.47 3.19
N PHE A 130 -1.39 -4.91 2.86
CA PHE A 130 -1.74 -6.32 2.77
C PHE A 130 -2.37 -6.62 1.42
N ASN A 131 -1.76 -7.56 0.71
CA ASN A 131 -2.20 -8.04 -0.59
C ASN A 131 -1.93 -9.54 -0.73
N GLU A 132 -2.11 -10.09 -1.92
CA GLU A 132 -1.88 -11.50 -2.25
C GLU A 132 -0.45 -12.00 -1.99
N TYR A 133 0.53 -11.11 -1.84
CA TYR A 133 1.93 -11.44 -1.53
C TYR A 133 2.25 -11.38 -0.05
N GLY A 134 1.29 -10.98 0.78
CA GLY A 134 1.44 -10.86 2.23
C GLY A 134 1.49 -9.42 2.73
N ILE A 135 2.04 -9.25 3.93
CA ILE A 135 2.17 -7.96 4.60
C ILE A 135 3.50 -7.33 4.25
N SER A 136 3.49 -6.05 3.87
CA SER A 136 4.67 -5.20 3.78
C SER A 136 4.51 -3.99 4.71
N GLU A 137 5.57 -3.69 5.44
CA GLU A 137 5.69 -2.47 6.24
C GLU A 137 6.41 -1.41 5.42
N GLY A 138 5.82 -0.23 5.30
CA GLY A 138 6.44 0.94 4.73
C GLY A 138 7.41 1.61 5.70
N GLU A 139 8.12 2.60 5.22
CA GLU A 139 8.96 3.44 6.07
C GLU A 139 8.09 4.31 6.98
N SER A 140 8.65 4.74 8.13
CA SER A 140 7.97 5.65 9.06
C SER A 140 8.41 7.08 8.79
N TYR A 141 7.46 8.00 8.72
CA TYR A 141 7.65 9.42 8.41
C TYR A 141 7.11 10.32 9.52
N SER A 142 7.70 11.50 9.68
CA SER A 142 7.25 12.47 10.69
C SER A 142 6.13 13.41 10.22
N LEU A 143 5.87 13.47 8.92
CA LEU A 143 4.91 14.41 8.33
C LEU A 143 3.92 13.68 7.42
N LEU A 144 2.64 14.04 7.56
CA LEU A 144 1.63 13.83 6.53
C LEU A 144 1.33 15.20 5.91
N ARG A 145 1.53 15.31 4.60
CA ARG A 145 1.37 16.58 3.88
C ARG A 145 0.37 16.47 2.75
N ARG A 146 -0.45 17.49 2.62
CA ARG A 146 -1.21 17.77 1.39
C ARG A 146 -0.39 18.72 0.53
N LEU A 147 -0.16 18.35 -0.71
CA LEU A 147 0.60 19.10 -1.70
C LEU A 147 -0.34 19.53 -2.82
N ASP A 148 -0.73 20.80 -2.81
CA ASP A 148 -1.66 21.34 -3.80
C ASP A 148 -0.92 21.79 -5.06
N GLY A 149 -1.54 21.63 -6.24
CA GLY A 149 -0.99 21.99 -7.52
C GLY A 149 -2.01 22.01 -8.64
N MET A 150 -1.52 21.97 -9.88
CA MET A 150 -2.37 21.99 -11.08
C MET A 150 -2.07 20.79 -11.95
N ALA A 151 -3.08 19.96 -12.23
CA ALA A 151 -3.00 18.88 -13.20
C ALA A 151 -3.50 19.31 -14.58
N GLY A 152 -2.97 18.67 -15.64
CA GLY A 152 -3.36 18.95 -17.02
C GLY A 152 -2.62 20.14 -17.64
N THR A 153 -3.03 20.52 -18.85
CA THR A 153 -2.43 21.60 -19.62
C THR A 153 -3.48 22.44 -20.32
N GLY A 154 -3.21 23.73 -20.48
CA GLY A 154 -4.08 24.68 -21.19
C GLY A 154 -5.48 24.77 -20.58
N GLU A 155 -6.52 24.65 -21.41
CA GLU A 155 -7.93 24.70 -20.99
C GLU A 155 -8.42 23.48 -20.18
N PHE A 156 -7.62 22.40 -20.13
CA PHE A 156 -7.89 21.21 -19.32
C PHE A 156 -7.19 21.26 -17.96
N GLN A 157 -6.62 22.39 -17.60
CA GLN A 157 -5.95 22.58 -16.32
C GLN A 157 -6.98 22.62 -15.18
N ARG A 158 -6.74 21.85 -14.11
CA ARG A 158 -7.59 21.79 -12.93
C ARG A 158 -6.75 21.77 -11.66
N GLU A 159 -7.31 22.26 -10.58
CA GLU A 159 -6.73 22.06 -9.24
C GLU A 159 -6.63 20.57 -8.92
N ASP A 160 -5.55 20.20 -8.28
CA ASP A 160 -5.24 18.82 -7.93
C ASP A 160 -4.34 18.79 -6.70
N HIS A 161 -4.29 17.67 -6.01
CA HIS A 161 -3.43 17.54 -4.84
C HIS A 161 -2.98 16.10 -4.59
N PHE A 162 -1.89 15.95 -3.83
CA PHE A 162 -1.40 14.67 -3.32
C PHE A 162 -1.34 14.69 -1.79
N TYR A 163 -1.72 13.56 -1.18
CA TYR A 163 -1.37 13.29 0.21
C TYR A 163 -0.15 12.41 0.24
N VAL A 164 0.87 12.81 0.99
CA VAL A 164 2.15 12.10 1.09
C VAL A 164 2.63 12.03 2.53
N LEU A 165 3.25 10.91 2.89
CA LEU A 165 4.08 10.77 4.08
C LEU A 165 5.51 11.11 3.71
N THR A 166 6.20 11.90 4.53
CA THR A 166 7.58 12.35 4.25
C THR A 166 8.23 12.92 5.52
N ASP A 167 9.55 13.00 5.54
CA ASP A 167 10.30 13.76 6.55
C ASP A 167 10.68 15.17 6.05
N SER A 168 10.33 15.52 4.80
CA SER A 168 10.72 16.80 4.20
C SER A 168 9.59 17.82 4.19
N THR A 169 9.91 19.02 4.62
CA THR A 169 9.03 20.19 4.45
C THR A 169 9.14 20.85 3.08
N GLU A 170 10.12 20.46 2.26
CA GLU A 170 10.44 21.10 0.97
C GLU A 170 9.82 20.40 -0.23
N ILE A 171 9.37 19.12 -0.08
CA ILE A 171 8.74 18.37 -1.18
C ILE A 171 7.50 19.11 -1.70
N THR A 172 7.33 19.16 -3.01
CA THR A 172 6.25 19.91 -3.67
C THR A 172 5.39 19.01 -4.55
N TYR A 173 4.22 19.49 -4.97
CA TYR A 173 3.36 18.85 -5.96
C TYR A 173 4.12 18.54 -7.26
N SER A 174 4.98 19.47 -7.73
CA SER A 174 5.80 19.29 -8.92
C SER A 174 6.79 18.12 -8.79
N ASP A 175 7.36 17.90 -7.60
CA ASP A 175 8.28 16.79 -7.38
C ASP A 175 7.56 15.45 -7.51
N ILE A 176 6.34 15.33 -7.00
CA ILE A 176 5.53 14.12 -7.13
C ILE A 176 5.14 13.89 -8.58
N THR A 177 4.60 14.89 -9.27
CA THR A 177 4.20 14.78 -10.68
C THR A 177 5.37 14.44 -11.59
N HIS A 178 6.53 15.05 -11.36
CA HIS A 178 7.73 14.73 -12.12
C HIS A 178 8.13 13.26 -11.96
N ARG A 179 8.08 12.71 -10.75
CA ARG A 179 8.41 11.30 -10.51
C ARG A 179 7.41 10.33 -11.15
N LEU A 180 6.11 10.66 -11.09
CA LEU A 180 5.07 9.80 -11.64
C LEU A 180 5.06 9.76 -13.17
N PHE A 181 5.42 10.86 -13.83
CA PHE A 181 5.26 11.03 -15.28
C PHE A 181 6.57 11.20 -16.06
N SER A 182 7.73 11.29 -15.39
CA SER A 182 9.02 11.40 -16.07
C SER A 182 9.62 10.03 -16.35
N SER A 183 10.09 9.84 -17.57
CA SER A 183 10.89 8.67 -17.97
C SER A 183 12.35 8.76 -17.51
N THR A 184 12.80 9.91 -17.01
CA THR A 184 14.17 10.13 -16.50
C THR A 184 14.14 10.17 -14.98
N PHE A 185 14.42 9.02 -14.36
CA PHE A 185 14.52 8.91 -12.91
C PHE A 185 16.00 8.95 -12.50
N SER A 186 16.36 9.89 -11.63
CA SER A 186 17.67 9.91 -10.95
C SER A 186 17.48 9.49 -9.48
N PRO A 187 17.84 8.25 -9.10
CA PRO A 187 17.56 7.75 -7.74
C PRO A 187 18.33 8.47 -6.64
N ASN A 188 19.34 9.27 -6.98
CA ASN A 188 20.25 9.89 -6.00
C ASN A 188 19.82 11.29 -5.50
N GLU A 189 18.74 11.87 -6.02
CA GLU A 189 18.33 13.25 -5.72
C GLU A 189 16.93 13.35 -5.10
N THR A 190 16.35 12.22 -4.70
CA THR A 190 14.95 12.22 -4.31
C THR A 190 14.76 12.15 -2.81
N VAL A 191 14.05 13.13 -2.28
CA VAL A 191 13.50 13.09 -0.92
C VAL A 191 12.59 11.86 -0.80
N PRO A 192 12.77 10.97 0.17
CA PRO A 192 11.87 9.85 0.39
C PRO A 192 10.46 10.33 0.72
N TYR A 193 9.48 9.65 0.12
CA TYR A 193 8.07 9.85 0.44
C TYR A 193 7.25 8.61 0.11
N GLU A 194 6.12 8.45 0.78
CA GLU A 194 5.08 7.49 0.46
C GLU A 194 3.82 8.24 -0.01
N TRP A 195 3.35 7.93 -1.22
CA TRP A 195 2.15 8.54 -1.77
C TRP A 195 0.90 7.74 -1.35
N LEU A 196 -0.03 8.39 -0.65
CA LEU A 196 -1.31 7.82 -0.27
C LEU A 196 -2.26 7.81 -1.48
N SER A 197 -1.97 6.94 -2.45
CA SER A 197 -2.64 6.89 -3.76
C SER A 197 -4.14 6.60 -3.67
N PHE A 198 -4.60 5.98 -2.59
CA PHE A 198 -6.03 5.72 -2.36
C PHE A 198 -6.85 6.99 -2.17
N MET A 199 -6.23 8.12 -1.80
CA MET A 199 -6.95 9.38 -1.61
C MET A 199 -7.49 9.99 -2.91
N ILE A 200 -7.00 9.62 -4.09
CA ILE A 200 -7.51 10.10 -5.39
C ILE A 200 -9.00 9.76 -5.61
N TYR A 201 -9.52 8.75 -4.92
CA TYR A 201 -10.91 8.31 -5.07
C TYR A 201 -11.91 9.21 -4.31
N PHE A 202 -11.44 10.06 -3.40
CA PHE A 202 -12.26 10.92 -2.53
C PHE A 202 -12.24 12.40 -2.94
N GLU A 203 -11.51 12.76 -3.99
CA GLU A 203 -11.31 14.15 -4.42
C GLU A 203 -12.56 14.83 -5.02
N LYS A 204 -13.62 14.08 -5.29
CA LYS A 204 -14.81 14.58 -5.97
C LYS A 204 -15.90 15.15 -5.05
N GLU A 205 -15.72 15.05 -3.74
CA GLU A 205 -16.75 15.45 -2.75
C GLU A 205 -16.51 16.82 -2.08
N SER A 206 -15.57 17.62 -2.60
CA SER A 206 -15.28 18.95 -2.07
C SER A 206 -15.83 20.08 -2.94
#